data_2b622af2951704030aec8fd68d4b481f
#
_entry.id   2b622af2951704030aec8fd68d4b481f
#
_cell.length_a   1.000
_cell.length_b   1.000
_cell.length_c   1.000
_cell.angle_alpha   90.00
_cell.angle_beta   90.00
_cell.angle_gamma   90.00
#
_symmetry.space_group_name_H-M   'P 1'
#
loop_
_entity.id
_entity.type
_entity.pdbx_description
1 polymer ?
#
loop_
_entity_poly.entity_id
_entity_poly.type
_entity_poly.pdbx_seq_one_letter_code
_entity_poly.pdbx_strand_id
1 'polypeptide(L)'
;MSLNGRVLFITGGSRGIGLEIGKRAAKDGAKVVLAAKTAEPHPKLPGTIYTAADEIEAAGGEALPIILDVRDEVNVRDAVEETISHFGGIDICVNNASAISLTSTPDTDMKRYDLMHQINGRGTYLVSKYCIPHLKQSNNAHILNLAPPLDMKPKWFGPHLAYTMAKFTMSMCVLGMAEELKSNSIAVNGLWPRTAIATAACLLYTSPSPRDGLLSRMPSSA
;
A
#
# COMPACT_ATOMS: atom_id res chain seq x y z
N MET A 1 16.46 -15.54 1.88
CA MET A 1 16.95 -14.43 2.71
C MET A 1 15.96 -14.26 3.85
N SER A 2 16.44 -14.10 5.08
CA SER A 2 15.60 -13.85 6.25
C SER A 2 15.33 -12.35 6.38
N LEU A 3 14.13 -11.99 6.85
CA LEU A 3 13.80 -10.62 7.23
C LEU A 3 14.06 -10.34 8.72
N ASN A 4 14.73 -11.24 9.40
CA ASN A 4 15.01 -11.15 10.83
C ASN A 4 15.67 -9.81 11.19
N GLY A 5 15.05 -9.09 12.12
CA GLY A 5 15.50 -7.78 12.60
C GLY A 5 15.30 -6.63 11.58
N ARG A 6 14.75 -6.87 10.38
CA ARG A 6 14.46 -5.82 9.39
C ARG A 6 13.21 -5.03 9.75
N VAL A 7 13.27 -3.73 9.57
CA VAL A 7 12.16 -2.82 9.84
C VAL A 7 11.39 -2.55 8.56
N LEU A 8 10.09 -2.93 8.53
CA LEU A 8 9.17 -2.67 7.45
C LEU A 8 8.21 -1.55 7.84
N PHE A 9 8.16 -0.47 7.06
CA PHE A 9 7.17 0.60 7.18
C PHE A 9 6.06 0.35 6.15
N ILE A 10 4.86 -0.04 6.60
CA ILE A 10 3.74 -0.44 5.73
C ILE A 10 2.61 0.56 5.83
N THR A 11 2.30 1.28 4.73
CA THR A 11 1.11 2.14 4.67
C THR A 11 -0.15 1.33 4.36
N GLY A 12 -1.27 1.67 4.99
CA GLY A 12 -2.52 0.92 4.84
C GLY A 12 -2.45 -0.50 5.42
N GLY A 13 -1.64 -0.69 6.48
CA GLY A 13 -1.35 -1.99 7.08
C GLY A 13 -2.43 -2.55 8.00
N SER A 14 -3.55 -1.84 8.26
CA SER A 14 -4.57 -2.25 9.22
C SER A 14 -5.40 -3.47 8.78
N ARG A 15 -5.34 -3.88 7.52
CA ARG A 15 -6.11 -5.00 6.94
C ARG A 15 -5.63 -5.39 5.55
N GLY A 16 -6.21 -6.47 5.00
CA GLY A 16 -6.04 -6.88 3.60
C GLY A 16 -4.59 -7.14 3.23
N ILE A 17 -4.19 -6.71 2.03
CA ILE A 17 -2.85 -7.01 1.47
C ILE A 17 -1.73 -6.49 2.37
N GLY A 18 -1.85 -5.27 2.89
CA GLY A 18 -0.82 -4.69 3.77
C GLY A 18 -0.62 -5.50 5.04
N LEU A 19 -1.69 -5.93 5.69
CA LEU A 19 -1.63 -6.80 6.87
C LEU A 19 -1.00 -8.16 6.55
N GLU A 20 -1.40 -8.80 5.45
CA GLU A 20 -0.84 -10.10 5.07
C GLU A 20 0.66 -10.03 4.70
N ILE A 21 1.10 -8.92 4.07
CA ILE A 21 2.54 -8.65 3.86
C ILE A 21 3.24 -8.56 5.23
N GLY A 22 2.68 -7.79 6.17
CA GLY A 22 3.22 -7.65 7.51
C GLY A 22 3.32 -8.98 8.25
N LYS A 23 2.25 -9.78 8.26
CA LYS A 23 2.23 -11.11 8.90
C LYS A 23 3.24 -12.06 8.27
N ARG A 24 3.40 -12.01 6.94
CA ARG A 24 4.39 -12.84 6.28
C ARG A 24 5.81 -12.43 6.65
N ALA A 25 6.09 -11.12 6.71
CA ALA A 25 7.38 -10.59 7.14
C ALA A 25 7.67 -10.92 8.62
N ALA A 26 6.66 -10.79 9.49
CA ALA A 26 6.75 -11.15 10.91
C ALA A 26 7.19 -12.60 11.13
N LYS A 27 6.65 -13.54 10.35
CA LYS A 27 7.09 -14.96 10.39
C LYS A 27 8.56 -15.17 10.03
N ASP A 28 9.17 -14.23 9.33
CA ASP A 28 10.59 -14.21 9.00
C ASP A 28 11.41 -13.37 10.01
N GLY A 29 10.78 -12.93 11.14
CA GLY A 29 11.42 -12.19 12.23
C GLY A 29 11.53 -10.68 12.00
N ALA A 30 10.71 -10.10 11.12
CA ALA A 30 10.73 -8.66 10.85
C ALA A 30 10.04 -7.85 11.98
N LYS A 31 10.45 -6.59 12.13
CA LYS A 31 9.78 -5.54 12.86
C LYS A 31 8.85 -4.79 11.91
N VAL A 32 7.58 -4.65 12.26
CA VAL A 32 6.55 -4.16 11.33
C VAL A 32 5.86 -2.92 11.86
N VAL A 33 5.98 -1.82 11.13
CA VAL A 33 5.20 -0.60 11.37
C VAL A 33 3.92 -0.68 10.53
N LEU A 34 2.78 -0.58 11.21
CA LEU A 34 1.45 -0.60 10.61
C LEU A 34 0.88 0.82 10.59
N ALA A 35 1.17 1.54 9.53
CA ALA A 35 0.79 2.95 9.39
C ALA A 35 -0.52 3.09 8.61
N ALA A 36 -1.62 3.45 9.28
CA ALA A 36 -2.93 3.64 8.65
C ALA A 36 -3.87 4.53 9.48
N LYS A 37 -4.93 5.03 8.87
CA LYS A 37 -5.92 5.91 9.53
C LYS A 37 -6.87 5.19 10.49
N THR A 38 -7.03 3.88 10.35
CA THR A 38 -8.08 3.15 11.05
C THR A 38 -7.61 2.76 12.44
N ALA A 39 -7.86 3.62 13.42
CA ALA A 39 -7.64 3.36 14.83
C ALA A 39 -8.90 2.76 15.51
N GLU A 40 -10.09 3.18 15.07
CA GLU A 40 -11.37 2.74 15.60
C GLU A 40 -12.03 1.68 14.70
N PRO A 41 -12.80 0.75 15.28
CA PRO A 41 -13.55 -0.23 14.50
C PRO A 41 -14.51 0.42 13.50
N HIS A 42 -14.53 -0.08 12.28
CA HIS A 42 -15.44 0.40 11.25
C HIS A 42 -16.60 -0.59 11.06
N PRO A 43 -17.89 -0.13 10.97
CA PRO A 43 -19.05 -1.04 10.93
C PRO A 43 -19.04 -2.07 9.80
N LYS A 44 -18.39 -1.75 8.68
CA LYS A 44 -18.36 -2.58 7.45
C LYS A 44 -16.99 -3.18 7.13
N LEU A 45 -15.93 -2.74 7.81
CA LEU A 45 -14.57 -3.16 7.50
C LEU A 45 -13.91 -3.64 8.80
N PRO A 46 -13.57 -4.93 8.92
CA PRO A 46 -12.92 -5.46 10.11
C PRO A 46 -11.49 -4.94 10.25
N GLY A 47 -11.01 -4.91 11.50
CA GLY A 47 -9.62 -4.61 11.83
C GLY A 47 -9.32 -3.12 12.00
N THR A 48 -8.40 -2.86 12.92
CA THR A 48 -7.77 -1.57 13.19
C THR A 48 -6.26 -1.74 13.11
N ILE A 49 -5.48 -0.66 13.24
CA ILE A 49 -4.01 -0.77 13.36
C ILE A 49 -3.62 -1.57 14.61
N TYR A 50 -4.42 -1.53 15.67
CA TYR A 50 -4.15 -2.23 16.94
C TYR A 50 -4.41 -3.73 16.81
N THR A 51 -5.57 -4.14 16.28
CA THR A 51 -5.83 -5.57 16.03
C THR A 51 -4.86 -6.17 15.01
N ALA A 52 -4.40 -5.36 14.05
CA ALA A 52 -3.37 -5.77 13.11
C ALA A 52 -2.00 -5.95 13.81
N ALA A 53 -1.67 -5.11 14.79
CA ALA A 53 -0.45 -5.26 15.60
C ALA A 53 -0.49 -6.58 16.40
N ASP A 54 -1.61 -6.90 17.04
CA ASP A 54 -1.80 -8.18 17.75
C ASP A 54 -1.57 -9.38 16.81
N GLU A 55 -2.05 -9.30 15.56
CA GLU A 55 -1.84 -10.37 14.56
C GLU A 55 -0.36 -10.49 14.11
N ILE A 56 0.38 -9.38 14.04
CA ILE A 56 1.81 -9.37 13.72
C ILE A 56 2.61 -10.02 14.87
N GLU A 57 2.31 -9.68 16.11
CA GLU A 57 2.97 -10.23 17.29
C GLU A 57 2.66 -11.74 17.43
N ALA A 58 1.41 -12.13 17.22
CA ALA A 58 1.02 -13.54 17.17
C ALA A 58 1.73 -14.33 16.05
N ALA A 59 2.16 -13.66 14.99
CA ALA A 59 2.93 -14.27 13.90
C ALA A 59 4.45 -14.36 14.20
N GLY A 60 4.90 -13.81 15.34
CA GLY A 60 6.29 -13.88 15.79
C GLY A 60 7.16 -12.67 15.46
N GLY A 61 6.57 -11.56 15.01
CA GLY A 61 7.25 -10.28 14.79
C GLY A 61 7.08 -9.30 15.94
N GLU A 62 7.71 -8.12 15.82
CA GLU A 62 7.43 -6.95 16.65
C GLU A 62 6.55 -5.96 15.85
N ALA A 63 5.54 -5.37 16.48
CA ALA A 63 4.61 -4.46 15.82
C ALA A 63 4.66 -3.04 16.39
N LEU A 64 4.58 -2.03 15.52
CA LEU A 64 4.37 -0.64 15.90
C LEU A 64 3.16 -0.08 15.12
N PRO A 65 1.99 0.07 15.76
CA PRO A 65 0.84 0.69 15.13
C PRO A 65 0.96 2.22 15.18
N ILE A 66 0.88 2.89 14.02
CA ILE A 66 0.92 4.37 13.91
C ILE A 66 -0.31 4.87 13.16
N ILE A 67 -0.99 5.88 13.72
CA ILE A 67 -2.09 6.56 13.02
C ILE A 67 -1.50 7.46 11.96
N LEU A 68 -1.78 7.15 10.68
CA LEU A 68 -1.20 7.87 9.54
C LEU A 68 -2.23 8.19 8.46
N ASP A 69 -2.36 9.48 8.11
CA ASP A 69 -2.92 9.90 6.84
C ASP A 69 -1.78 10.22 5.85
N VAL A 70 -1.61 9.39 4.83
CA VAL A 70 -0.55 9.59 3.81
C VAL A 70 -0.68 10.87 2.98
N ARG A 71 -1.77 11.63 3.14
CA ARG A 71 -2.00 12.92 2.48
C ARG A 71 -1.39 14.08 3.26
N ASP A 72 -1.20 13.91 4.56
CA ASP A 72 -0.66 14.91 5.47
C ASP A 72 0.85 14.77 5.59
N GLU A 73 1.58 15.80 5.16
CA GLU A 73 3.04 15.78 5.13
C GLU A 73 3.65 15.78 6.54
N VAL A 74 3.06 16.50 7.47
CA VAL A 74 3.54 16.54 8.87
C VAL A 74 3.34 15.17 9.50
N ASN A 75 2.15 14.58 9.33
CA ASN A 75 1.84 13.28 9.89
C ASN A 75 2.74 12.17 9.30
N VAL A 76 3.09 12.24 8.00
CA VAL A 76 4.03 11.29 7.38
C VAL A 76 5.44 11.43 7.96
N ARG A 77 5.92 12.67 8.09
CA ARG A 77 7.24 12.95 8.70
C ARG A 77 7.30 12.39 10.12
N ASP A 78 6.33 12.76 10.95
CA ASP A 78 6.29 12.38 12.36
C ASP A 78 6.19 10.86 12.53
N ALA A 79 5.42 10.17 11.68
CA ALA A 79 5.34 8.70 11.67
C ALA A 79 6.67 8.02 11.31
N VAL A 80 7.43 8.61 10.38
CA VAL A 80 8.78 8.10 10.04
C VAL A 80 9.74 8.35 11.22
N GLU A 81 9.72 9.54 11.83
CA GLU A 81 10.56 9.87 12.99
C GLU A 81 10.24 8.96 14.20
N GLU A 82 8.95 8.68 14.46
CA GLU A 82 8.53 7.72 15.49
C GLU A 82 9.07 6.31 15.22
N THR A 83 9.02 5.87 13.95
CA THR A 83 9.59 4.58 13.55
C THR A 83 11.09 4.50 13.82
N ILE A 84 11.84 5.56 13.47
CA ILE A 84 13.29 5.63 13.70
C ILE A 84 13.59 5.63 15.20
N SER A 85 12.84 6.40 16.00
CA SER A 85 13.01 6.45 17.45
C SER A 85 12.76 5.08 18.09
N HIS A 86 11.79 4.31 17.59
CA HIS A 86 11.38 3.04 18.17
C HIS A 86 12.27 1.87 17.74
N PHE A 87 12.55 1.75 16.42
CA PHE A 87 13.26 0.61 15.83
C PHE A 87 14.69 0.91 15.38
N GLY A 88 15.11 2.17 15.35
CA GLY A 88 16.46 2.59 14.97
C GLY A 88 16.69 2.78 13.47
N GLY A 89 15.71 2.44 12.60
CA GLY A 89 15.89 2.56 11.16
C GLY A 89 14.67 2.10 10.36
N ILE A 90 14.76 2.18 9.04
CA ILE A 90 13.81 1.59 8.08
C ILE A 90 14.62 0.87 7.00
N ASP A 91 14.32 -0.41 6.78
CA ASP A 91 14.91 -1.21 5.71
C ASP A 91 14.01 -1.30 4.49
N ILE A 92 12.70 -1.38 4.70
CA ILE A 92 11.73 -1.60 3.62
C ILE A 92 10.54 -0.66 3.81
N CYS A 93 10.25 0.12 2.77
CA CYS A 93 9.04 0.95 2.67
C CYS A 93 8.02 0.26 1.77
N VAL A 94 6.80 -0.02 2.29
CA VAL A 94 5.71 -0.65 1.53
C VAL A 94 4.59 0.35 1.34
N ASN A 95 4.46 0.90 0.14
CA ASN A 95 3.36 1.78 -0.26
C ASN A 95 2.16 0.95 -0.70
N ASN A 96 1.29 0.61 0.26
CA ASN A 96 0.09 -0.17 0.04
C ASN A 96 -1.19 0.64 0.25
N ALA A 97 -1.17 1.77 0.98
CA ALA A 97 -2.33 2.64 1.14
C ALA A 97 -2.93 3.01 -0.23
N SER A 98 -4.23 2.82 -0.39
CA SER A 98 -4.93 3.06 -1.66
C SER A 98 -6.36 3.51 -1.44
N ALA A 99 -6.85 4.38 -2.33
CA ALA A 99 -8.25 4.68 -2.50
C ALA A 99 -8.71 4.20 -3.88
N ILE A 100 -9.96 3.74 -3.95
CA ILE A 100 -10.56 3.17 -5.17
C ILE A 100 -11.94 3.78 -5.42
N SER A 101 -12.23 4.09 -6.69
CA SER A 101 -13.56 4.35 -7.22
C SER A 101 -13.60 3.87 -8.67
N LEU A 102 -14.45 2.87 -8.93
CA LEU A 102 -14.57 2.23 -10.25
C LEU A 102 -15.75 2.82 -11.01
N THR A 103 -15.62 4.09 -11.37
CA THR A 103 -16.66 4.87 -12.08
C THR A 103 -16.17 5.28 -13.46
N SER A 104 -17.12 5.52 -14.36
CA SER A 104 -16.85 6.11 -15.66
C SER A 104 -16.44 7.59 -15.52
N THR A 105 -15.90 8.19 -16.57
CA THR A 105 -15.46 9.60 -16.52
C THR A 105 -16.61 10.57 -16.15
N PRO A 106 -17.81 10.50 -16.74
CA PRO A 106 -18.90 11.41 -16.37
C PRO A 106 -19.45 11.15 -14.95
N ASP A 107 -19.33 9.93 -14.43
CA ASP A 107 -19.88 9.54 -13.13
C ASP A 107 -18.87 9.70 -11.97
N THR A 108 -17.65 10.11 -12.26
CA THR A 108 -16.62 10.28 -11.25
C THR A 108 -16.80 11.59 -10.50
N ASP A 109 -17.19 11.53 -9.23
CA ASP A 109 -17.17 12.69 -8.34
C ASP A 109 -15.72 13.20 -8.15
N MET A 110 -15.50 14.50 -8.34
CA MET A 110 -14.18 15.12 -8.24
C MET A 110 -13.55 14.96 -6.86
N LYS A 111 -14.34 14.88 -5.78
CA LYS A 111 -13.80 14.55 -4.43
C LYS A 111 -13.20 13.14 -4.39
N ARG A 112 -13.77 12.19 -5.13
CA ARG A 112 -13.24 10.83 -5.28
C ARG A 112 -12.00 10.80 -6.16
N TYR A 113 -12.02 11.57 -7.26
CA TYR A 113 -10.85 11.77 -8.12
C TYR A 113 -9.66 12.29 -7.30
N ASP A 114 -9.85 13.41 -6.60
CA ASP A 114 -8.82 14.04 -5.77
C ASP A 114 -8.31 13.09 -4.68
N LEU A 115 -9.22 12.38 -4.00
CA LEU A 115 -8.87 11.40 -2.96
C LEU A 115 -7.96 10.29 -3.50
N MET A 116 -8.30 9.74 -4.68
CA MET A 116 -7.49 8.70 -5.31
C MET A 116 -6.10 9.20 -5.67
N HIS A 117 -6.00 10.39 -6.27
CA HIS A 117 -4.71 10.97 -6.66
C HIS A 117 -3.87 11.38 -5.44
N GLN A 118 -4.49 11.94 -4.40
CA GLN A 118 -3.81 12.30 -3.14
C GLN A 118 -3.26 11.09 -2.40
N ILE A 119 -4.01 9.97 -2.35
CA ILE A 119 -3.56 8.77 -1.63
C ILE A 119 -2.61 7.95 -2.48
N ASN A 120 -3.04 7.56 -3.70
CA ASN A 120 -2.28 6.60 -4.50
C ASN A 120 -0.99 7.21 -5.06
N GLY A 121 -1.08 8.36 -5.74
CA GLY A 121 0.09 9.00 -6.36
C GLY A 121 0.91 9.82 -5.38
N ARG A 122 0.30 10.93 -4.88
CA ARG A 122 1.00 11.86 -3.99
C ARG A 122 1.45 11.18 -2.69
N GLY A 123 0.59 10.34 -2.08
CA GLY A 123 0.92 9.64 -0.84
C GLY A 123 2.09 8.67 -1.00
N THR A 124 2.13 7.90 -2.09
CA THR A 124 3.27 7.02 -2.42
C THR A 124 4.57 7.82 -2.55
N TYR A 125 4.55 8.93 -3.28
CA TYR A 125 5.72 9.80 -3.42
C TYR A 125 6.17 10.37 -2.07
N LEU A 126 5.21 10.91 -1.29
CA LEU A 126 5.46 11.57 -0.02
C LEU A 126 6.08 10.62 1.02
N VAL A 127 5.50 9.43 1.20
CA VAL A 127 6.01 8.42 2.13
C VAL A 127 7.42 7.97 1.70
N SER A 128 7.61 7.70 0.41
CA SER A 128 8.92 7.35 -0.12
C SER A 128 9.96 8.45 0.14
N LYS A 129 9.61 9.73 -0.11
CA LYS A 129 10.46 10.89 0.14
C LYS A 129 11.02 10.89 1.57
N TYR A 130 10.16 10.66 2.56
CA TYR A 130 10.57 10.68 3.98
C TYR A 130 11.30 9.39 4.41
N CYS A 131 11.01 8.24 3.80
CA CYS A 131 11.74 7.00 4.08
C CYS A 131 13.13 6.95 3.44
N ILE A 132 13.36 7.55 2.27
CA ILE A 132 14.62 7.46 1.51
C ILE A 132 15.86 7.83 2.32
N PRO A 133 15.92 8.91 3.12
CA PRO A 133 17.11 9.23 3.92
C PRO A 133 17.53 8.09 4.86
N HIS A 134 16.57 7.36 5.41
CA HIS A 134 16.79 6.25 6.34
C HIS A 134 17.10 4.95 5.59
N LEU A 135 16.44 4.71 4.45
CA LEU A 135 16.74 3.58 3.56
C LEU A 135 18.18 3.62 3.07
N LYS A 136 18.77 4.79 2.84
CA LYS A 136 20.20 4.94 2.49
C LYS A 136 21.16 4.40 3.55
N GLN A 137 20.71 4.23 4.78
CA GLN A 137 21.52 3.67 5.87
C GLN A 137 21.34 2.15 5.99
N SER A 138 20.38 1.56 5.30
CA SER A 138 20.13 0.12 5.32
C SER A 138 21.04 -0.62 4.34
N ASN A 139 21.48 -1.80 4.71
CA ASN A 139 22.22 -2.70 3.82
C ASN A 139 21.30 -3.62 2.98
N ASN A 140 19.97 -3.44 3.09
CA ASN A 140 18.96 -4.17 2.31
C ASN A 140 17.76 -3.26 1.99
N ALA A 141 18.05 -2.06 1.51
CA ALA A 141 17.05 -1.03 1.28
C ALA A 141 16.09 -1.39 0.14
N HIS A 142 14.78 -1.27 0.39
CA HIS A 142 13.76 -1.57 -0.60
C HIS A 142 12.55 -0.66 -0.49
N ILE A 143 12.02 -0.22 -1.64
CA ILE A 143 10.70 0.41 -1.75
C ILE A 143 9.81 -0.52 -2.58
N LEU A 144 8.68 -0.94 -2.00
CA LEU A 144 7.69 -1.79 -2.66
C LEU A 144 6.38 -1.02 -2.82
N ASN A 145 5.97 -0.78 -4.05
CA ASN A 145 4.70 -0.12 -4.35
C ASN A 145 3.67 -1.15 -4.84
N LEU A 146 2.46 -1.15 -4.27
CA LEU A 146 1.34 -1.97 -4.76
C LEU A 146 0.77 -1.30 -6.02
N ALA A 147 1.45 -1.52 -7.16
CA ALA A 147 1.25 -0.77 -8.39
C ALA A 147 1.18 -1.69 -9.62
N PRO A 148 0.31 -1.39 -10.62
CA PRO A 148 0.18 -2.19 -11.83
C PRO A 148 1.41 -2.06 -12.74
N PRO A 149 1.65 -3.01 -13.67
CA PRO A 149 2.61 -2.81 -14.73
C PRO A 149 2.19 -1.62 -15.64
N LEU A 150 3.17 -0.90 -16.18
CA LEU A 150 2.93 0.22 -17.11
C LEU A 150 2.56 -0.30 -18.52
N ASP A 151 1.39 -0.91 -18.66
CA ASP A 151 0.82 -1.29 -19.96
C ASP A 151 -0.15 -0.20 -20.43
N MET A 152 0.27 0.60 -21.41
CA MET A 152 -0.45 1.78 -21.92
C MET A 152 -1.59 1.44 -22.88
N LYS A 153 -2.02 0.19 -22.98
CA LYS A 153 -3.13 -0.19 -23.85
C LYS A 153 -4.45 0.42 -23.40
N PRO A 154 -5.28 0.99 -24.30
CA PRO A 154 -6.53 1.67 -23.96
C PRO A 154 -7.51 0.83 -23.10
N LYS A 155 -7.51 -0.49 -23.27
CA LYS A 155 -8.37 -1.41 -22.49
C LYS A 155 -8.20 -1.31 -20.97
N TRP A 156 -7.03 -0.86 -20.48
CA TRP A 156 -6.77 -0.70 -19.04
C TRP A 156 -7.27 0.65 -18.51
N PHE A 157 -7.45 1.62 -19.37
CA PHE A 157 -7.90 2.96 -19.01
C PHE A 157 -9.42 3.15 -19.19
N GLY A 158 -9.98 2.56 -20.25
CA GLY A 158 -11.37 2.79 -20.64
C GLY A 158 -12.40 2.53 -19.54
N PRO A 159 -12.35 1.42 -18.79
CA PRO A 159 -13.37 1.11 -17.79
C PRO A 159 -13.39 2.08 -16.59
N HIS A 160 -12.21 2.53 -16.12
CA HIS A 160 -12.07 3.29 -14.86
C HIS A 160 -10.90 4.27 -14.94
N LEU A 161 -10.99 5.25 -15.83
CA LEU A 161 -9.89 6.14 -16.17
C LEU A 161 -9.25 6.81 -14.93
N ALA A 162 -10.07 7.44 -14.09
CA ALA A 162 -9.57 8.16 -12.91
C ALA A 162 -8.78 7.26 -11.94
N TYR A 163 -9.27 6.05 -11.67
CA TYR A 163 -8.57 5.08 -10.82
C TYR A 163 -7.29 4.56 -11.48
N THR A 164 -7.35 4.23 -12.77
CA THR A 164 -6.18 3.75 -13.51
C THR A 164 -5.08 4.80 -13.52
N MET A 165 -5.39 6.07 -13.81
CA MET A 165 -4.41 7.17 -13.75
C MET A 165 -3.75 7.27 -12.38
N ALA A 166 -4.54 7.25 -11.30
CA ALA A 166 -4.02 7.32 -9.93
C ALA A 166 -3.10 6.12 -9.59
N LYS A 167 -3.44 4.91 -10.05
CA LYS A 167 -2.59 3.72 -9.86
C LYS A 167 -1.33 3.75 -10.72
N PHE A 168 -1.41 4.25 -11.94
CA PHE A 168 -0.24 4.41 -12.82
C PHE A 168 0.75 5.44 -12.28
N THR A 169 0.30 6.46 -11.55
CA THR A 169 1.22 7.39 -10.86
C THR A 169 2.11 6.64 -9.86
N MET A 170 1.60 5.64 -9.13
CA MET A 170 2.42 4.77 -8.28
C MET A 170 3.47 4.00 -9.09
N SER A 171 3.10 3.52 -10.28
CA SER A 171 4.02 2.80 -11.18
C SER A 171 5.10 3.72 -11.78
N MET A 172 4.74 4.97 -12.05
CA MET A 172 5.71 6.00 -12.47
C MET A 172 6.71 6.29 -11.34
N CYS A 173 6.26 6.30 -10.08
CA CYS A 173 7.17 6.39 -8.92
C CYS A 173 8.14 5.20 -8.90
N VAL A 174 7.68 3.98 -9.19
CA VAL A 174 8.59 2.81 -9.31
C VAL A 174 9.64 3.06 -10.38
N LEU A 175 9.22 3.44 -11.59
CA LEU A 175 10.11 3.64 -12.71
C LEU A 175 11.16 4.74 -12.44
N GLY A 176 10.71 5.91 -11.97
CA GLY A 176 11.59 7.06 -11.72
C GLY A 176 12.53 6.83 -10.54
N MET A 177 12.00 6.39 -9.40
CA MET A 177 12.81 6.18 -8.20
C MET A 177 13.78 5.00 -8.34
N ALA A 178 13.46 3.97 -9.13
CA ALA A 178 14.38 2.86 -9.37
C ALA A 178 15.67 3.33 -10.06
N GLU A 179 15.58 4.26 -11.00
CA GLU A 179 16.74 4.82 -11.66
C GLU A 179 17.46 5.87 -10.78
N GLU A 180 16.69 6.78 -10.15
CA GLU A 180 17.22 7.82 -9.28
C GLU A 180 18.04 7.25 -8.11
N LEU A 181 17.54 6.16 -7.49
CA LEU A 181 18.13 5.60 -6.28
C LEU A 181 19.11 4.44 -6.50
N LYS A 182 19.40 4.11 -7.74
CA LYS A 182 20.31 3.03 -8.13
C LYS A 182 21.70 3.16 -7.51
N SER A 183 22.25 4.37 -7.54
CA SER A 183 23.57 4.67 -6.93
C SER A 183 23.59 4.54 -5.40
N ASN A 184 22.41 4.59 -4.76
CA ASN A 184 22.24 4.40 -3.32
C ASN A 184 21.97 2.93 -2.93
N SER A 185 21.97 2.01 -3.90
CA SER A 185 21.66 0.58 -3.70
C SER A 185 20.26 0.35 -3.09
N ILE A 186 19.30 1.22 -3.37
CA ILE A 186 17.89 1.07 -2.96
C ILE A 186 17.12 0.43 -4.11
N ALA A 187 16.61 -0.78 -3.89
CA ALA A 187 15.75 -1.44 -4.85
C ALA A 187 14.33 -0.84 -4.80
N VAL A 188 13.75 -0.54 -5.96
CA VAL A 188 12.37 -0.03 -6.06
C VAL A 188 11.58 -0.91 -7.02
N ASN A 189 10.50 -1.53 -6.52
CA ASN A 189 9.71 -2.48 -7.30
C ASN A 189 8.20 -2.24 -7.17
N GLY A 190 7.46 -2.65 -8.20
CA GLY A 190 6.02 -2.72 -8.18
C GLY A 190 5.55 -4.15 -7.94
N LEU A 191 4.60 -4.33 -7.03
CA LEU A 191 3.91 -5.60 -6.83
C LEU A 191 2.50 -5.51 -7.40
N TRP A 192 2.19 -6.40 -8.33
CA TRP A 192 0.87 -6.54 -8.93
C TRP A 192 0.38 -8.00 -8.78
N PRO A 193 -0.77 -8.22 -8.12
CA PRO A 193 -1.35 -9.55 -8.02
C PRO A 193 -1.75 -10.09 -9.40
N ARG A 194 -1.49 -11.37 -9.67
CA ARG A 194 -1.91 -12.03 -10.91
C ARG A 194 -3.41 -12.29 -10.98
N THR A 195 -4.06 -12.35 -9.81
CA THR A 195 -5.49 -12.65 -9.65
C THR A 195 -6.16 -11.56 -8.86
N ALA A 196 -7.49 -11.46 -8.95
CA ALA A 196 -8.26 -10.60 -8.06
C ALA A 196 -8.13 -11.13 -6.62
N ILE A 197 -7.73 -10.25 -5.70
CA ILE A 197 -7.66 -10.57 -4.27
C ILE A 197 -8.94 -10.06 -3.63
N ALA A 198 -9.76 -10.98 -3.10
CA ALA A 198 -10.98 -10.65 -2.38
C ALA A 198 -10.64 -10.04 -1.01
N THR A 199 -10.34 -8.76 -0.98
CA THR A 199 -10.19 -8.00 0.27
C THR A 199 -11.53 -7.39 0.69
N ALA A 200 -11.71 -7.09 1.98
CA ALA A 200 -12.90 -6.41 2.47
C ALA A 200 -13.14 -5.07 1.75
N ALA A 201 -12.09 -4.34 1.39
CA ALA A 201 -12.19 -3.13 0.58
C ALA A 201 -12.68 -3.44 -0.84
N CYS A 202 -12.15 -4.48 -1.48
CA CYS A 202 -12.59 -4.90 -2.81
C CYS A 202 -14.09 -5.28 -2.79
N LEU A 203 -14.51 -6.07 -1.81
CA LEU A 203 -15.92 -6.47 -1.66
C LEU A 203 -16.86 -5.28 -1.43
N LEU A 204 -16.42 -4.25 -0.72
CA LEU A 204 -17.22 -3.06 -0.42
C LEU A 204 -17.41 -2.14 -1.64
N TYR A 205 -16.38 -2.04 -2.49
CA TYR A 205 -16.37 -1.13 -3.66
C TYR A 205 -16.69 -1.84 -4.97
N THR A 206 -16.67 -3.18 -5.00
CA THR A 206 -16.98 -4.00 -6.17
C THR A 206 -18.21 -4.90 -5.93
N SER A 207 -18.94 -4.73 -4.81
CA SER A 207 -20.22 -5.42 -4.63
C SER A 207 -21.09 -5.10 -5.83
N PRO A 208 -21.51 -6.08 -6.62
CA PRO A 208 -22.32 -5.83 -7.77
C PRO A 208 -23.60 -5.11 -7.31
N SER A 209 -23.88 -3.98 -7.93
CA SER A 209 -25.26 -3.54 -8.04
C SER A 209 -26.05 -4.76 -8.56
N PRO A 210 -27.31 -4.98 -8.17
CA PRO A 210 -28.13 -6.04 -8.74
C PRO A 210 -28.20 -6.05 -10.29
N ARG A 211 -27.61 -5.05 -10.93
CA ARG A 211 -27.47 -4.90 -12.39
C ARG A 211 -26.16 -5.45 -12.96
N ASP A 212 -25.17 -5.79 -12.14
CA ASP A 212 -23.82 -6.20 -12.60
C ASP A 212 -23.62 -7.73 -12.59
N GLY A 213 -24.64 -8.48 -13.01
CA GLY A 213 -24.60 -9.96 -13.11
C GLY A 213 -23.59 -10.55 -14.11
N LEU A 214 -22.56 -9.78 -14.51
CA LEU A 214 -21.58 -10.18 -15.54
C LEU A 214 -20.21 -10.60 -15.01
N LEU A 215 -19.94 -10.48 -13.71
CA LEU A 215 -18.63 -10.86 -13.12
C LEU A 215 -18.56 -12.28 -12.57
N SER A 216 -19.65 -13.07 -12.63
CA SER A 216 -19.69 -14.44 -12.12
C SER A 216 -19.30 -15.51 -13.16
N ARG A 217 -18.79 -15.14 -14.33
CA ARG A 217 -18.38 -16.10 -15.37
C ARG A 217 -16.92 -15.90 -15.76
N MET A 218 -16.01 -16.25 -14.87
CA MET A 218 -14.69 -16.72 -15.30
C MET A 218 -14.72 -18.25 -15.29
N PRO A 219 -14.45 -18.91 -16.42
CA PRO A 219 -14.32 -20.37 -16.44
C PRO A 219 -13.09 -20.76 -15.61
N SER A 220 -13.28 -21.68 -14.69
CA SER A 220 -12.20 -22.48 -14.14
C SER A 220 -11.68 -23.35 -15.29
N SER A 221 -10.53 -23.04 -15.81
CA SER A 221 -9.82 -23.92 -16.74
C SER A 221 -8.39 -24.06 -16.27
N ALA A 222 -8.15 -25.29 -15.85
CA ALA A 222 -7.03 -26.19 -16.03
C ALA A 222 -5.63 -25.56 -16.11
#